data_be658cffd478802514b767900a2f28a3
#
_entry.id   be658cffd478802514b767900a2f28a3
#
_cell.length_a   1.000
_cell.length_b   1.000
_cell.length_c   1.000
_cell.angle_alpha   90.00
_cell.angle_beta   90.00
_cell.angle_gamma   90.00
#
_symmetry.space_group_name_H-M   'P 1'
#
loop_
_entity.id
_entity.type
_entity.pdbx_description
1 polymer ?
#
loop_
_entity_poly.entity_id
_entity_poly.type
_entity_poly.pdbx_seq_one_letter_code
_entity_poly.pdbx_strand_id
1 'polypeptide(L)'
;MSDITYIVIWLDATRYCFCYLSMILDAYTEEIVGWSVGPTLDTEYPIRALQMTLERIKDVPKEQRTLIHHSDRGVQYASKRYVELLTEHGIRISMTEDGNPKENAQAERLNNTMKNELLKDKHFTTLAEVTAAIIVAVSFYNEERMHMSIDMMTPRDAANCTGELKKHWKSYRQEHIKAKQAEAQAVEAAIPMQQPAVTSLARSV
;
A
#
# COMPACT_ATOMS: atom_id res chain seq x y z
N MET A 1 -0.14 2.40 -2.22
CA MET A 1 0.62 2.26 -0.95
C MET A 1 2.10 2.42 -1.24
N SER A 2 2.87 3.01 -0.34
CA SER A 2 4.29 3.31 -0.58
C SER A 2 5.15 2.92 0.62
N ASP A 3 6.36 2.45 0.33
CA ASP A 3 7.35 2.10 1.35
C ASP A 3 8.77 2.15 0.76
N ILE A 4 9.78 2.21 1.65
CA ILE A 4 11.20 2.20 1.30
C ILE A 4 11.87 0.98 1.94
N THR A 5 12.62 0.23 1.13
CA THR A 5 13.47 -0.84 1.63
C THR A 5 14.92 -0.63 1.24
N TYR A 6 15.83 -1.29 1.93
CA TYR A 6 17.26 -1.25 1.61
C TYR A 6 17.72 -2.52 0.89
N ILE A 7 18.74 -2.36 0.05
CA ILE A 7 19.42 -3.45 -0.65
C ILE A 7 20.92 -3.32 -0.37
N VAL A 8 21.58 -4.44 -0.16
CA VAL A 8 23.01 -4.50 0.14
C VAL A 8 23.84 -4.39 -1.13
N ILE A 9 24.86 -3.54 -1.11
CA ILE A 9 25.91 -3.45 -2.14
C ILE A 9 27.23 -3.79 -1.45
N TRP A 10 27.89 -4.82 -1.93
CA TRP A 10 29.18 -5.27 -1.41
C TRP A 10 30.33 -4.48 -2.02
N LEU A 11 31.12 -3.88 -1.17
CA LEU A 11 32.32 -3.13 -1.57
C LEU A 11 33.53 -4.06 -1.71
N ASP A 12 33.59 -5.08 -0.87
CA ASP A 12 34.56 -6.19 -0.91
C ASP A 12 34.00 -7.39 -0.11
N ALA A 13 34.84 -8.38 0.18
CA ALA A 13 34.43 -9.61 0.88
C ALA A 13 33.93 -9.39 2.31
N THR A 14 34.18 -8.25 2.92
CA THR A 14 33.88 -7.94 4.34
C THR A 14 33.09 -6.66 4.54
N ARG A 15 33.11 -5.74 3.58
CA ARG A 15 32.46 -4.42 3.69
C ARG A 15 31.32 -4.30 2.71
N TYR A 16 30.24 -3.68 3.17
CA TYR A 16 29.07 -3.38 2.37
C TYR A 16 28.54 -1.99 2.69
N CYS A 17 27.72 -1.46 1.79
CA CYS A 17 26.88 -0.30 2.01
C CYS A 17 25.45 -0.63 1.59
N PHE A 18 24.53 0.30 1.86
CA PHE A 18 23.14 0.16 1.44
C PHE A 18 22.83 1.12 0.30
N CYS A 19 21.94 0.68 -0.59
CA CYS A 19 21.11 1.57 -1.38
C CYS A 19 19.65 1.34 -1.02
N TYR A 20 18.79 2.25 -1.43
CA TYR A 20 17.40 2.32 -0.99
C TYR A 20 16.47 2.25 -2.19
N LEU A 21 15.51 1.35 -2.12
CA LEU A 21 14.47 1.15 -3.12
C LEU A 21 13.15 1.70 -2.58
N SER A 22 12.65 2.77 -3.20
CA SER A 22 11.31 3.29 -2.96
C SER A 22 10.35 2.68 -3.97
N MET A 23 9.22 2.16 -3.51
CA MET A 23 8.20 1.56 -4.37
C MET A 23 6.81 2.09 -4.04
N ILE A 24 5.98 2.21 -5.07
CA ILE A 24 4.56 2.55 -4.96
C ILE A 24 3.74 1.42 -5.57
N LEU A 25 2.89 0.83 -4.76
CA LEU A 25 2.00 -0.27 -5.10
C LEU A 25 0.57 0.24 -5.25
N ASP A 26 -0.11 -0.15 -6.31
CA ASP A 26 -1.56 -0.07 -6.40
C ASP A 26 -2.17 -1.18 -5.53
N ALA A 27 -2.93 -0.80 -4.50
CA ALA A 27 -3.50 -1.74 -3.55
C ALA A 27 -4.66 -2.59 -4.11
N TYR A 28 -5.23 -2.20 -5.24
CA TYR A 28 -6.29 -2.95 -5.91
C TYR A 28 -5.72 -4.00 -6.87
N THR A 29 -4.76 -3.61 -7.71
CA THR A 29 -4.19 -4.47 -8.75
C THR A 29 -2.93 -5.21 -8.29
N GLU A 30 -2.35 -4.85 -7.15
CA GLU A 30 -1.00 -5.27 -6.70
C GLU A 30 0.11 -4.83 -7.68
N GLU A 31 -0.14 -3.90 -8.60
CA GLU A 31 0.85 -3.44 -9.58
C GLU A 31 1.85 -2.47 -8.93
N ILE A 32 3.14 -2.66 -9.20
CA ILE A 32 4.17 -1.66 -8.90
C ILE A 32 4.03 -0.54 -9.94
N VAL A 33 3.45 0.59 -9.54
CA VAL A 33 3.14 1.72 -10.41
C VAL A 33 4.22 2.79 -10.47
N GLY A 34 5.14 2.76 -9.51
CA GLY A 34 6.30 3.65 -9.47
C GLY A 34 7.41 3.07 -8.59
N TRP A 35 8.66 3.33 -8.97
CA TRP A 35 9.82 2.91 -8.18
C TRP A 35 11.04 3.79 -8.45
N SER A 36 11.98 3.80 -7.54
CA SER A 36 13.27 4.48 -7.70
C SER A 36 14.31 3.87 -6.77
N VAL A 37 15.56 3.78 -7.25
CA VAL A 37 16.70 3.33 -6.46
C VAL A 37 17.63 4.52 -6.23
N GLY A 38 18.11 4.68 -5.01
CA GLY A 38 19.07 5.72 -4.64
C GLY A 38 20.14 5.28 -3.64
N PRO A 39 21.31 5.93 -3.62
CA PRO A 39 22.37 5.61 -2.67
C PRO A 39 22.09 6.13 -1.26
N THR A 40 21.10 6.99 -1.08
CA THR A 40 20.74 7.63 0.19
C THR A 40 19.24 7.58 0.44
N LEU A 41 18.81 7.90 1.67
CA LEU A 41 17.41 8.04 2.06
C LEU A 41 16.82 9.42 1.73
N ASP A 42 17.39 10.15 0.77
CA ASP A 42 16.90 11.45 0.39
C ASP A 42 15.49 11.39 -0.22
N THR A 43 14.68 12.40 0.09
CA THR A 43 13.29 12.52 -0.41
C THR A 43 13.19 12.54 -1.94
N GLU A 44 14.28 12.85 -2.63
CA GLU A 44 14.32 12.86 -4.09
C GLU A 44 13.94 11.51 -4.71
N TYR A 45 14.33 10.38 -4.09
CA TYR A 45 14.05 9.05 -4.65
C TYR A 45 12.58 8.65 -4.51
N PRO A 46 11.92 8.79 -3.36
CA PRO A 46 10.47 8.66 -3.29
C PRO A 46 9.71 9.60 -4.22
N ILE A 47 10.19 10.84 -4.43
CA ILE A 47 9.62 11.78 -5.40
C ILE A 47 9.72 11.24 -6.83
N ARG A 48 10.85 10.66 -7.24
CA ARG A 48 10.99 10.03 -8.57
C ARG A 48 10.02 8.87 -8.75
N ALA A 49 9.83 8.02 -7.73
CA ALA A 49 8.84 6.96 -7.76
C ALA A 49 7.41 7.52 -7.91
N LEU A 50 7.10 8.62 -7.19
CA LEU A 50 5.81 9.30 -7.29
C LEU A 50 5.62 9.92 -8.68
N GLN A 51 6.63 10.58 -9.25
CA GLN A 51 6.55 11.15 -10.59
C GLN A 51 6.25 10.09 -11.66
N MET A 52 6.87 8.91 -11.56
CA MET A 52 6.55 7.77 -12.44
C MET A 52 5.07 7.37 -12.31
N THR A 53 4.52 7.34 -11.10
CA THR A 53 3.11 7.06 -10.85
C THR A 53 2.20 8.14 -11.42
N LEU A 54 2.56 9.42 -11.23
CA LEU A 54 1.79 10.57 -11.71
C LEU A 54 1.71 10.63 -13.23
N GLU A 55 2.78 10.23 -13.93
CA GLU A 55 2.80 10.16 -15.39
C GLU A 55 1.75 9.16 -15.93
N ARG A 56 1.46 8.08 -15.19
CA ARG A 56 0.43 7.10 -15.58
C ARG A 56 -1.00 7.63 -15.49
N ILE A 57 -1.22 8.64 -14.66
CA ILE A 57 -2.56 9.24 -14.44
C ILE A 57 -2.67 10.66 -14.98
N LYS A 58 -1.70 11.12 -15.78
CA LYS A 58 -1.68 12.51 -16.29
C LYS A 58 -2.92 12.88 -17.08
N ASP A 59 -3.47 11.94 -17.83
CA ASP A 59 -4.65 12.14 -18.69
C ASP A 59 -5.98 12.07 -17.92
N VAL A 60 -5.97 11.69 -16.65
CA VAL A 60 -7.14 11.70 -15.77
C VAL A 60 -7.29 13.10 -15.17
N PRO A 61 -8.41 13.82 -15.37
CA PRO A 61 -8.66 15.12 -14.76
C PRO A 61 -8.55 15.06 -13.23
N LYS A 62 -7.99 16.10 -12.60
CA LYS A 62 -7.77 16.12 -11.14
C LYS A 62 -9.07 15.91 -10.35
N GLU A 63 -10.15 16.47 -10.81
CA GLU A 63 -11.48 16.42 -10.19
C GLU A 63 -12.08 14.99 -10.20
N GLN A 64 -11.58 14.14 -11.11
CA GLN A 64 -12.00 12.74 -11.23
C GLN A 64 -11.07 11.78 -10.48
N ARG A 65 -9.94 12.27 -9.92
CA ARG A 65 -9.00 11.44 -9.18
C ARG A 65 -9.52 11.18 -7.77
N THR A 66 -9.86 9.94 -7.49
CA THR A 66 -10.28 9.48 -6.15
C THR A 66 -9.17 8.80 -5.36
N LEU A 67 -7.93 8.97 -5.82
CA LEU A 67 -6.76 8.29 -5.29
C LEU A 67 -6.40 8.73 -3.87
N ILE A 68 -5.97 7.75 -3.08
CA ILE A 68 -5.40 7.96 -1.75
C ILE A 68 -3.97 7.39 -1.77
N HIS A 69 -3.00 8.24 -1.50
CA HIS A 69 -1.63 7.81 -1.27
C HIS A 69 -1.47 7.45 0.21
N HIS A 70 -1.14 6.20 0.49
CA HIS A 70 -0.91 5.72 1.85
C HIS A 70 0.55 5.31 2.04
N SER A 71 1.18 5.79 3.13
CA SER A 71 2.55 5.47 3.50
C SER A 71 2.69 5.37 5.02
N ASP A 72 3.85 4.95 5.48
CA ASP A 72 4.24 5.19 6.86
C ASP A 72 4.51 6.69 7.13
N ARG A 73 4.87 7.02 8.38
CA ARG A 73 5.24 8.39 8.80
C ARG A 73 6.71 8.71 8.57
N GLY A 74 7.36 8.04 7.62
CA GLY A 74 8.75 8.32 7.26
C GLY A 74 8.94 9.79 6.89
N VAL A 75 10.07 10.36 7.30
CA VAL A 75 10.39 11.79 7.06
C VAL A 75 10.37 12.15 5.57
N GLN A 76 10.62 11.18 4.70
CA GLN A 76 10.57 11.35 3.26
C GLN A 76 9.15 11.65 2.77
N TYR A 77 8.15 10.89 3.28
CA TYR A 77 6.74 11.04 2.92
C TYR A 77 6.09 12.25 3.60
N ALA A 78 6.56 12.60 4.80
CA ALA A 78 6.12 13.79 5.54
C ALA A 78 6.79 15.09 5.04
N SER A 79 7.76 15.01 4.12
CA SER A 79 8.46 16.18 3.62
C SER A 79 7.52 17.12 2.86
N LYS A 80 7.73 18.44 3.03
CA LYS A 80 6.92 19.47 2.39
C LYS A 80 6.82 19.25 0.87
N ARG A 81 7.95 18.98 0.20
CA ARG A 81 8.00 18.77 -1.25
C ARG A 81 7.19 17.55 -1.72
N TYR A 82 7.19 16.46 -0.95
CA TYR A 82 6.42 15.26 -1.28
C TYR A 82 4.92 15.51 -1.12
N VAL A 83 4.52 16.14 -0.01
CA VAL A 83 3.14 16.50 0.30
C VAL A 83 2.57 17.50 -0.72
N GLU A 84 3.35 18.53 -1.08
CA GLU A 84 2.97 19.51 -2.10
C GLU A 84 2.70 18.82 -3.44
N LEU A 85 3.59 17.91 -3.87
CA LEU A 85 3.43 17.19 -5.14
C LEU A 85 2.14 16.34 -5.17
N LEU A 86 1.79 15.64 -4.09
CA LEU A 86 0.52 14.90 -4.00
C LEU A 86 -0.69 15.85 -4.07
N THR A 87 -0.63 16.95 -3.31
CA THR A 87 -1.72 17.93 -3.23
C THR A 87 -1.94 18.63 -4.58
N GLU A 88 -0.87 19.04 -5.24
CA GLU A 88 -0.92 19.65 -6.59
C GLU A 88 -1.58 18.73 -7.62
N HIS A 89 -1.48 17.41 -7.44
CA HIS A 89 -2.09 16.42 -8.32
C HIS A 89 -3.45 15.92 -7.85
N GLY A 90 -4.03 16.50 -6.79
CA GLY A 90 -5.35 16.15 -6.27
C GLY A 90 -5.41 14.76 -5.60
N ILE A 91 -4.28 14.27 -5.09
CA ILE A 91 -4.18 12.97 -4.41
C ILE A 91 -4.32 13.19 -2.91
N ARG A 92 -5.25 12.48 -2.27
CA ARG A 92 -5.43 12.52 -0.82
C ARG A 92 -4.30 11.76 -0.13
N ILE A 93 -3.90 12.24 1.04
CA ILE A 93 -2.81 11.66 1.82
C ILE A 93 -3.39 10.90 3.01
N SER A 94 -2.88 9.71 3.23
CA SER A 94 -3.12 8.88 4.40
C SER A 94 -1.78 8.37 4.92
N MET A 95 -1.59 8.38 6.23
CA MET A 95 -0.39 7.84 6.87
C MET A 95 -0.80 6.89 7.98
N THR A 96 0.06 5.90 8.27
CA THR A 96 -0.17 4.97 9.37
C THR A 96 -0.36 5.71 10.69
N GLU A 97 -1.28 5.23 11.54
CA GLU A 97 -1.39 5.69 12.92
C GLU A 97 -0.42 4.90 13.80
N ASP A 98 0.27 5.56 14.72
CA ASP A 98 1.16 4.97 15.74
C ASP A 98 2.18 3.92 15.24
N GLY A 99 2.55 3.95 13.95
CA GLY A 99 3.53 3.00 13.40
C GLY A 99 3.06 1.54 13.37
N ASN A 100 1.75 1.29 13.32
CA ASN A 100 1.20 -0.06 13.28
C ASN A 100 1.55 -0.77 11.94
N PRO A 101 2.39 -1.81 11.94
CA PRO A 101 2.82 -2.49 10.72
C PRO A 101 1.66 -3.04 9.88
N LYS A 102 0.53 -3.34 10.52
CA LYS A 102 -0.64 -3.90 9.83
C LYS A 102 -1.31 -2.93 8.85
N GLU A 103 -1.04 -1.63 8.99
CA GLU A 103 -1.64 -0.61 8.14
C GLU A 103 -0.94 -0.48 6.80
N ASN A 104 0.36 -0.85 6.71
CA ASN A 104 1.14 -0.87 5.46
C ASN A 104 1.54 -2.29 5.01
N ALA A 105 0.82 -3.31 5.46
CA ALA A 105 1.17 -4.72 5.26
C ALA A 105 1.32 -5.16 3.78
N GLN A 106 0.64 -4.50 2.84
CA GLN A 106 0.81 -4.82 1.41
C GLN A 106 2.18 -4.32 0.89
N ALA A 107 2.59 -3.11 1.26
CA ALA A 107 3.90 -2.59 0.87
C ALA A 107 5.04 -3.35 1.56
N GLU A 108 4.87 -3.75 2.83
CA GLU A 108 5.84 -4.61 3.52
C GLU A 108 5.96 -5.98 2.84
N ARG A 109 4.84 -6.57 2.41
CA ARG A 109 4.85 -7.83 1.66
C ARG A 109 5.56 -7.66 0.31
N LEU A 110 5.34 -6.55 -0.40
CA LEU A 110 6.05 -6.25 -1.63
C LEU A 110 7.56 -6.19 -1.38
N ASN A 111 8.01 -5.47 -0.35
CA ASN A 111 9.42 -5.42 0.03
C ASN A 111 10.01 -6.80 0.30
N ASN A 112 9.25 -7.66 0.99
CA ASN A 112 9.67 -9.03 1.26
C ASN A 112 9.78 -9.86 -0.03
N THR A 113 8.81 -9.76 -0.93
CA THR A 113 8.84 -10.42 -2.24
C THR A 113 10.05 -9.95 -3.06
N MET A 114 10.28 -8.64 -3.14
CA MET A 114 11.44 -8.11 -3.87
C MET A 114 12.75 -8.65 -3.31
N LYS A 115 12.97 -8.61 -2.00
CA LYS A 115 14.24 -9.00 -1.37
C LYS A 115 14.45 -10.52 -1.33
N ASN A 116 13.44 -11.28 -0.95
CA ASN A 116 13.57 -12.69 -0.59
C ASN A 116 13.12 -13.66 -1.68
N GLU A 117 12.44 -13.16 -2.73
CA GLU A 117 12.07 -13.97 -3.89
C GLU A 117 12.86 -13.51 -5.14
N LEU A 118 12.67 -12.24 -5.57
CA LEU A 118 13.14 -11.77 -6.88
C LEU A 118 14.62 -11.38 -6.90
N LEU A 119 15.14 -10.88 -5.79
CA LEU A 119 16.55 -10.54 -5.64
C LEU A 119 17.32 -11.54 -4.79
N LYS A 120 16.67 -12.63 -4.39
CA LYS A 120 17.32 -13.68 -3.61
C LYS A 120 18.60 -14.17 -4.29
N ASP A 121 19.61 -14.42 -3.49
CA ASP A 121 20.92 -14.94 -3.92
C ASP A 121 21.68 -14.04 -4.92
N LYS A 122 21.21 -12.81 -5.18
CA LYS A 122 21.95 -11.82 -5.98
C LYS A 122 22.98 -11.12 -5.11
N HIS A 123 24.17 -10.99 -5.67
CA HIS A 123 25.30 -10.30 -5.05
C HIS A 123 25.64 -9.07 -5.89
N PHE A 124 25.34 -7.88 -5.35
CA PHE A 124 25.54 -6.60 -6.04
C PHE A 124 26.81 -5.93 -5.55
N THR A 125 27.57 -5.36 -6.48
CA THR A 125 28.78 -4.58 -6.22
C THR A 125 28.62 -3.11 -6.60
N THR A 126 27.61 -2.76 -7.37
CA THR A 126 27.33 -1.39 -7.83
C THR A 126 25.84 -1.05 -7.77
N LEU A 127 25.54 0.24 -7.67
CA LEU A 127 24.18 0.76 -7.77
C LEU A 127 23.56 0.47 -9.16
N ALA A 128 24.37 0.47 -10.20
CA ALA A 128 23.91 0.17 -11.57
C ALA A 128 23.42 -1.28 -11.69
N GLU A 129 24.11 -2.24 -11.09
CA GLU A 129 23.67 -3.64 -11.04
C GLU A 129 22.36 -3.80 -10.28
N VAL A 130 22.19 -3.11 -9.13
CA VAL A 130 20.93 -3.10 -8.41
C VAL A 130 19.81 -2.55 -9.29
N THR A 131 20.04 -1.39 -9.92
CA THR A 131 19.04 -0.75 -10.78
C THR A 131 18.61 -1.65 -11.94
N ALA A 132 19.57 -2.29 -12.62
CA ALA A 132 19.28 -3.23 -13.69
C ALA A 132 18.47 -4.46 -13.20
N ALA A 133 18.81 -4.99 -12.03
CA ALA A 133 18.07 -6.10 -11.43
C ALA A 133 16.65 -5.70 -11.03
N ILE A 134 16.44 -4.48 -10.52
CA ILE A 134 15.11 -3.97 -10.17
C ILE A 134 14.24 -3.78 -11.41
N ILE A 135 14.78 -3.29 -12.52
CA ILE A 135 14.03 -3.19 -13.80
C ILE A 135 13.45 -4.57 -14.17
N VAL A 136 14.28 -5.60 -14.16
CA VAL A 136 13.86 -6.96 -14.48
C VAL A 136 12.86 -7.51 -13.46
N ALA A 137 13.11 -7.29 -12.17
CA ALA A 137 12.25 -7.76 -11.10
C ALA A 137 10.86 -7.12 -11.13
N VAL A 138 10.77 -5.81 -11.40
CA VAL A 138 9.50 -5.09 -11.52
C VAL A 138 8.72 -5.55 -12.75
N SER A 139 9.39 -5.75 -13.90
CA SER A 139 8.74 -6.29 -15.10
C SER A 139 8.16 -7.68 -14.83
N PHE A 140 8.96 -8.60 -14.28
CA PHE A 140 8.50 -9.94 -13.90
C PHE A 140 7.35 -9.90 -12.90
N TYR A 141 7.45 -9.06 -11.86
CA TYR A 141 6.40 -8.92 -10.84
C TYR A 141 5.08 -8.47 -11.44
N ASN A 142 5.10 -7.48 -12.33
CA ASN A 142 3.90 -6.91 -12.92
C ASN A 142 3.30 -7.76 -14.05
N GLU A 143 4.12 -8.46 -14.82
CA GLU A 143 3.72 -9.07 -16.09
C GLU A 143 3.64 -10.61 -16.06
N GLU A 144 4.35 -11.25 -15.12
CA GLU A 144 4.46 -12.71 -15.09
C GLU A 144 4.04 -13.33 -13.75
N ARG A 145 4.23 -12.61 -12.63
CA ARG A 145 3.93 -13.14 -11.31
C ARG A 145 2.43 -13.09 -11.01
N MET A 146 1.82 -14.25 -10.83
CA MET A 146 0.41 -14.36 -10.42
C MET A 146 0.23 -14.17 -8.92
N HIS A 147 -0.88 -13.55 -8.51
CA HIS A 147 -1.16 -13.24 -7.11
C HIS A 147 -2.52 -13.79 -6.66
N MET A 148 -2.52 -14.48 -5.52
CA MET A 148 -3.72 -15.04 -4.91
C MET A 148 -4.74 -13.97 -4.46
N SER A 149 -4.29 -12.73 -4.25
CA SER A 149 -5.13 -11.60 -3.82
C SER A 149 -5.95 -10.98 -4.95
N ILE A 150 -5.60 -11.26 -6.21
CA ILE A 150 -6.21 -10.71 -7.40
C ILE A 150 -6.62 -11.82 -8.39
N ASP A 151 -7.27 -12.85 -7.89
CA ASP A 151 -7.83 -13.98 -8.66
C ASP A 151 -6.79 -14.76 -9.47
N MET A 152 -5.59 -14.95 -8.95
CA MET A 152 -4.47 -15.61 -9.64
C MET A 152 -4.05 -14.94 -10.95
N MET A 153 -4.40 -13.68 -11.15
CA MET A 153 -3.95 -12.87 -12.28
C MET A 153 -2.57 -12.26 -12.02
N THR A 154 -1.95 -11.79 -13.09
CA THR A 154 -0.83 -10.85 -12.97
C THR A 154 -1.35 -9.45 -12.61
N PRO A 155 -0.55 -8.59 -11.97
CA PRO A 155 -0.91 -7.20 -11.74
C PRO A 155 -1.31 -6.46 -13.02
N ARG A 156 -0.63 -6.73 -14.13
CA ARG A 156 -0.92 -6.14 -15.45
C ARG A 156 -2.30 -6.54 -15.96
N ASP A 157 -2.69 -7.81 -15.78
CA ASP A 157 -4.02 -8.28 -16.19
C ASP A 157 -5.10 -7.71 -15.28
N ALA A 158 -4.85 -7.68 -13.96
CA ALA A 158 -5.76 -7.09 -12.98
C ALA A 158 -6.04 -5.60 -13.22
N ALA A 159 -5.09 -4.86 -13.80
CA ALA A 159 -5.26 -3.45 -14.16
C ALA A 159 -6.36 -3.21 -15.21
N ASN A 160 -6.76 -4.24 -15.96
CA ASN A 160 -7.85 -4.18 -16.92
C ASN A 160 -9.21 -4.62 -16.35
N CYS A 161 -9.24 -5.02 -15.07
CA CYS A 161 -10.45 -5.47 -14.39
C CYS A 161 -11.14 -4.32 -13.66
N THR A 162 -12.44 -4.50 -13.40
CA THR A 162 -13.26 -3.61 -12.58
C THR A 162 -14.08 -4.43 -11.59
N GLY A 163 -14.44 -3.85 -10.45
CA GLY A 163 -15.21 -4.54 -9.42
C GLY A 163 -14.32 -5.30 -8.43
N GLU A 164 -14.92 -6.18 -7.63
CA GLU A 164 -14.19 -6.93 -6.60
C GLU A 164 -13.43 -8.11 -7.21
N LEU A 165 -12.12 -8.18 -6.96
CA LEU A 165 -11.27 -9.30 -7.37
C LEU A 165 -11.31 -10.42 -6.31
N LYS A 166 -11.45 -11.66 -6.76
CA LYS A 166 -11.54 -12.82 -5.88
C LYS A 166 -10.20 -13.11 -5.21
N LYS A 167 -10.23 -13.26 -3.89
CA LYS A 167 -9.06 -13.66 -3.10
C LYS A 167 -9.06 -15.16 -2.88
N HIS A 168 -7.96 -15.84 -3.24
CA HIS A 168 -7.77 -17.27 -3.08
C HIS A 168 -7.12 -17.65 -1.74
N TRP A 169 -7.31 -16.82 -0.71
CA TRP A 169 -6.88 -17.10 0.64
C TRP A 169 -7.93 -16.66 1.65
N LYS A 170 -7.99 -17.37 2.79
CA LYS A 170 -8.90 -17.02 3.88
C LYS A 170 -8.25 -16.04 4.83
N SER A 171 -8.90 -14.93 5.09
CA SER A 171 -8.50 -14.01 6.14
C SER A 171 -9.24 -14.36 7.42
N TYR A 172 -8.63 -15.17 8.29
CA TYR A 172 -9.17 -15.47 9.62
C TYR A 172 -9.50 -14.22 10.42
N ARG A 173 -8.77 -13.12 10.21
CA ARG A 173 -9.07 -11.83 10.84
C ARG A 173 -10.38 -11.24 10.35
N GLN A 174 -10.63 -11.28 9.03
CA GLN A 174 -11.90 -10.78 8.46
C GLN A 174 -13.08 -11.65 8.91
N GLU A 175 -12.90 -12.95 8.99
CA GLU A 175 -13.92 -13.88 9.53
C GLU A 175 -14.21 -13.56 11.00
N HIS A 176 -13.19 -13.31 11.82
CA HIS A 176 -13.36 -12.94 13.24
C HIS A 176 -14.04 -11.58 13.41
N ILE A 177 -13.69 -10.58 12.58
CA ILE A 177 -14.36 -9.28 12.60
C ILE A 177 -15.83 -9.40 12.20
N LYS A 178 -16.13 -10.16 11.13
CA LYS A 178 -17.51 -10.42 10.71
C LYS A 178 -18.32 -11.16 11.79
N ALA A 179 -17.72 -12.14 12.43
CA ALA A 179 -18.35 -12.87 13.53
C ALA A 179 -18.67 -11.93 14.72
N LYS A 180 -17.71 -11.10 15.15
CA LYS A 180 -17.94 -10.11 16.22
C LYS A 180 -18.99 -9.06 15.85
N GLN A 181 -19.02 -8.60 14.61
CA GLN A 181 -20.06 -7.67 14.15
C GLN A 181 -21.44 -8.30 14.13
N ALA A 182 -21.54 -9.57 13.71
CA ALA A 182 -22.80 -10.32 13.74
C ALA A 182 -23.28 -10.54 15.18
N GLU A 183 -22.39 -10.88 16.11
CA GLU A 183 -22.70 -10.99 17.55
C GLU A 183 -23.20 -9.66 18.13
N ALA A 184 -22.52 -8.55 17.82
CA ALA A 184 -22.93 -7.23 18.30
C ALA A 184 -24.30 -6.83 17.76
N GLN A 185 -24.59 -7.08 16.49
CA GLN A 185 -25.90 -6.83 15.87
C GLN A 185 -26.99 -7.71 16.49
N ALA A 186 -26.70 -8.98 16.79
CA ALA A 186 -27.64 -9.88 17.44
C ALA A 186 -27.99 -9.42 18.87
N VAL A 187 -27.00 -8.93 19.61
CA VAL A 187 -27.20 -8.35 20.96
C VAL A 187 -28.04 -7.08 20.89
N GLU A 188 -27.77 -6.19 19.94
CA GLU A 188 -28.53 -4.95 19.75
C GLU A 188 -30.00 -5.21 19.36
N ALA A 189 -30.22 -6.20 18.49
CA ALA A 189 -31.57 -6.64 18.11
C ALA A 189 -32.34 -7.34 19.24
N ALA A 190 -31.64 -7.88 20.23
CA ALA A 190 -32.26 -8.56 21.39
C ALA A 190 -32.64 -7.60 22.53
N ILE A 191 -32.21 -6.32 22.48
CA ILE A 191 -32.59 -5.32 23.47
C ILE A 191 -34.03 -4.86 23.22
N PRO A 192 -35.00 -5.13 24.15
CA PRO A 192 -36.37 -4.69 23.97
C PRO A 192 -36.42 -3.17 23.94
N MET A 193 -37.07 -2.58 22.93
CA MET A 193 -37.40 -1.16 22.92
C MET A 193 -38.28 -0.86 24.13
N GLN A 194 -37.74 -0.21 25.16
CA GLN A 194 -38.50 0.36 26.24
C GLN A 194 -39.39 1.46 25.64
N GLN A 195 -40.70 1.21 25.61
CA GLN A 195 -41.68 2.26 25.29
C GLN A 195 -41.54 3.37 26.34
N PRO A 196 -41.51 4.65 25.93
CA PRO A 196 -41.54 5.74 26.90
C PRO A 196 -42.84 5.72 27.66
N ALA A 197 -42.76 5.64 28.99
CA ALA A 197 -43.92 5.72 29.88
C ALA A 197 -44.67 7.01 29.62
N VAL A 198 -45.89 6.94 29.09
CA VAL A 198 -46.77 8.08 28.94
C VAL A 198 -47.30 8.43 30.35
N THR A 199 -46.64 9.41 30.99
CA THR A 199 -47.14 9.97 32.26
C THR A 199 -48.31 10.85 31.94
N SER A 200 -49.53 10.32 32.13
CA SER A 200 -50.77 11.11 32.08
C SER A 200 -50.83 11.99 33.33
N LEU A 201 -50.51 13.27 33.18
CA LEU A 201 -50.84 14.32 34.17
C LEU A 201 -52.36 14.53 34.12
N ALA A 202 -53.11 13.86 35.00
CA ALA A 202 -54.49 14.22 35.32
C ALA A 202 -54.48 15.60 36.01
N ARG A 203 -54.96 16.62 35.35
CA ARG A 203 -55.35 17.87 35.99
C ARG A 203 -56.67 17.62 36.74
N SER A 204 -56.63 17.73 38.06
CA SER A 204 -57.83 17.89 38.89
C SER A 204 -58.10 19.36 39.08
N VAL A 205 -59.36 19.72 38.94
CA VAL A 205 -59.99 21.02 39.15
C VAL A 205 -59.93 21.44 40.61
#